data_6a3d3982add6f7665ee57c6b48394db7
#
_entry.id   6a3d3982add6f7665ee57c6b48394db7
#
_cell.length_a   1.000
_cell.length_b   1.000
_cell.length_c   1.000
_cell.angle_alpha   90.00
_cell.angle_beta   90.00
_cell.angle_gamma   90.00
#
_symmetry.space_group_name_H-M   'P 1'
#
loop_
_entity.id
_entity.type
_entity.pdbx_description
1 polymer ?
#
loop_
_entity_poly.entity_id
_entity_poly.type
_entity_poly.pdbx_seq_one_letter_code
_entity_poly.pdbx_strand_id
1 'polypeptide(L)' 'MTDAKYRMYMRRIGENEILKEEEYDNGSVLDALATMSAWVQDAQTVANVLNCTMYVALEGTGEVIVSASTYIDPIRGQ' A
#
# COMPACT_ATOMS: atom_id res chain seq x y z
N MET A 1 -15.72 -22.48 -9.65
CA MET A 1 -14.59 -21.59 -9.67
C MET A 1 -14.86 -20.29 -8.95
N THR A 2 -14.06 -20.01 -8.02
CA THR A 2 -14.23 -18.82 -7.25
C THR A 2 -13.33 -17.73 -7.74
N ASP A 3 -13.83 -16.55 -7.76
CA ASP A 3 -13.00 -15.40 -8.06
C ASP A 3 -12.06 -15.17 -6.92
N ALA A 4 -10.82 -14.94 -7.23
CA ALA A 4 -9.87 -14.58 -6.22
C ALA A 4 -10.20 -13.18 -5.72
N LYS A 5 -10.05 -13.00 -4.44
CA LYS A 5 -10.21 -11.70 -3.84
C LYS A 5 -8.85 -11.12 -3.54
N TYR A 6 -8.74 -9.83 -3.75
CA TYR A 6 -7.50 -9.11 -3.50
C TYR A 6 -7.77 -8.07 -2.43
N ARG A 7 -6.78 -7.84 -1.60
CA ARG A 7 -6.87 -6.84 -0.55
C ARG A 7 -5.72 -5.89 -0.68
N MET A 8 -6.03 -4.60 -0.79
CA MET A 8 -5.00 -3.57 -0.79
C MET A 8 -4.97 -2.93 0.59
N TYR A 9 -3.79 -2.73 1.10
CA TYR A 9 -3.66 -2.12 2.42
C TYR A 9 -2.43 -1.24 2.49
N MET A 10 -2.45 -0.33 3.44
CA MET A 10 -1.34 0.56 3.72
C MET A 10 -1.01 0.47 5.19
N ARG A 11 0.26 0.39 5.49
CA ARG A 11 0.71 0.39 6.88
C ARG A 11 2.09 1.04 6.97
N ARG A 12 2.46 1.38 8.18
CA ARG A 12 3.80 1.89 8.44
C ARG A 12 4.74 0.70 8.52
N ILE A 13 5.88 0.81 7.85
CA ILE A 13 6.85 -0.28 7.83
C ILE A 13 7.32 -0.55 9.25
N GLY A 14 7.34 -1.82 9.61
CA GLY A 14 7.74 -2.24 10.94
C GLY A 14 6.60 -2.32 11.93
N GLU A 15 5.40 -1.94 11.52
CA GLU A 15 4.22 -2.01 12.38
C GLU A 15 3.17 -2.88 11.73
N ASN A 16 2.34 -3.48 12.55
CA ASN A 16 1.29 -4.36 12.06
C ASN A 16 -0.04 -3.67 11.85
N GLU A 17 -0.15 -2.45 12.34
CA GLU A 17 -1.40 -1.72 12.23
C GLU A 17 -1.71 -1.37 10.78
N ILE A 18 -2.92 -1.69 10.35
CA ILE A 18 -3.38 -1.35 9.01
C ILE A 18 -4.00 0.03 9.07
N LEU A 19 -3.43 0.97 8.31
CA LEU A 19 -3.91 2.34 8.31
C LEU A 19 -5.05 2.54 7.32
N LYS A 20 -5.07 1.74 6.26
CA LYS A 20 -6.05 1.86 5.19
C LYS A 20 -6.18 0.51 4.52
N GLU A 21 -7.40 0.12 4.16
CA GLU A 21 -7.62 -1.20 3.60
C GLU A 21 -8.83 -1.18 2.68
N GLU A 22 -8.75 -1.93 1.59
CA GLU A 22 -9.85 -2.03 0.63
C GLU A 22 -9.78 -3.37 -0.07
N GLU A 23 -10.93 -3.96 -0.36
CA GLU A 23 -11.01 -5.24 -1.05
C GLU A 23 -11.37 -5.06 -2.51
N TYR A 24 -10.85 -5.93 -3.34
CA TYR A 24 -11.10 -5.93 -4.78
C TYR A 24 -11.35 -7.34 -5.27
N ASP A 25 -12.23 -7.47 -6.23
CA ASP A 25 -12.46 -8.74 -6.91
C ASP A 25 -11.40 -8.95 -7.97
N ASN A 26 -11.27 -10.19 -8.42
CA ASN A 26 -10.31 -10.54 -9.44
C ASN A 26 -10.44 -9.66 -10.70
N GLY A 27 -11.68 -9.35 -11.08
CA GLY A 27 -11.89 -8.53 -12.26
C GLY A 27 -11.55 -7.06 -12.07
N SER A 28 -11.27 -6.65 -10.83
CA SER A 28 -10.98 -5.26 -10.51
C SER A 28 -9.51 -5.00 -10.19
N VAL A 29 -8.63 -5.94 -10.54
CA VAL A 29 -7.22 -5.80 -10.19
C VAL A 29 -6.60 -4.56 -10.82
N LEU A 30 -6.98 -4.24 -12.04
CA LEU A 30 -6.46 -3.05 -12.68
C LEU A 30 -6.89 -1.79 -11.95
N ASP A 31 -8.13 -1.77 -11.47
CA ASP A 31 -8.61 -0.65 -10.66
C ASP A 31 -7.85 -0.57 -9.34
N ALA A 32 -7.57 -1.73 -8.75
CA ALA A 32 -6.81 -1.77 -7.52
C ALA A 32 -5.41 -1.19 -7.72
N LEU A 33 -4.79 -1.53 -8.84
CA LEU A 33 -3.46 -1.01 -9.14
C LEU A 33 -3.48 0.50 -9.33
N ALA A 34 -4.50 1.01 -9.99
CA ALA A 34 -4.64 2.45 -10.17
C ALA A 34 -4.85 3.14 -8.81
N THR A 35 -5.68 2.56 -7.96
CA THR A 35 -5.91 3.08 -6.62
C THR A 35 -4.63 2.99 -5.79
N MET A 36 -3.87 1.92 -5.97
CA MET A 36 -2.60 1.76 -5.26
C MET A 36 -1.63 2.90 -5.60
N SER A 37 -1.61 3.30 -6.85
CA SER A 37 -0.77 4.42 -7.26
C SER A 37 -1.16 5.69 -6.50
N ALA A 38 -2.46 5.95 -6.37
CA ALA A 38 -2.94 7.11 -5.61
C ALA A 38 -2.58 6.99 -4.14
N TRP A 39 -2.72 5.79 -3.58
CA TRP A 39 -2.38 5.57 -2.17
C TRP A 39 -0.89 5.76 -1.92
N VAL A 40 -0.06 5.35 -2.88
CA VAL A 40 1.38 5.54 -2.74
C VAL A 40 1.71 7.04 -2.69
N GLN A 41 1.03 7.83 -3.50
CA GLN A 41 1.22 9.29 -3.45
C GLN A 41 0.75 9.86 -2.12
N ASP A 42 -0.39 9.39 -1.62
CA ASP A 42 -0.86 9.78 -0.31
C ASP A 42 0.13 9.38 0.77
N ALA A 43 0.64 8.16 0.67
CA ALA A 43 1.60 7.66 1.64
C ALA A 43 2.87 8.50 1.64
N GLN A 44 3.30 8.94 0.48
CA GLN A 44 4.46 9.83 0.39
C GLN A 44 4.22 11.13 1.13
N THR A 45 3.03 11.70 0.96
CA THR A 45 2.68 12.93 1.63
C THR A 45 2.63 12.73 3.15
N VAL A 46 1.97 11.67 3.58
CA VAL A 46 1.84 11.38 5.00
C VAL A 46 3.20 11.04 5.61
N ALA A 47 3.99 10.24 4.91
CA ALA A 47 5.31 9.87 5.40
C ALA A 47 6.20 11.10 5.56
N ASN A 48 6.10 12.01 4.61
CA ASN A 48 6.87 13.24 4.66
C ASN A 48 6.50 14.07 5.89
N VAL A 49 5.20 14.18 6.15
CA VAL A 49 4.71 14.95 7.29
C VAL A 49 5.10 14.28 8.60
N LEU A 50 4.99 12.97 8.67
CA LEU A 50 5.24 12.23 9.90
C LEU A 50 6.68 11.75 10.01
N ASN A 51 7.46 11.93 8.97
CA ASN A 51 8.85 11.48 8.94
C ASN A 51 8.93 9.98 9.22
N CYS A 52 8.18 9.21 8.48
CA CYS A 52 8.13 7.76 8.63
C CYS A 52 8.04 7.11 7.26
N THR A 53 8.10 5.78 7.26
CA THR A 53 8.03 4.99 6.04
C THR A 53 6.68 4.32 5.95
N MET A 54 6.05 4.42 4.80
CA MET A 54 4.77 3.81 4.54
C MET A 54 4.89 2.72 3.50
N TYR A 55 4.00 1.77 3.56
CA TYR A 55 4.01 0.60 2.69
C TYR A 55 2.59 0.34 2.20
N VAL A 56 2.43 0.21 0.91
CA VAL A 56 1.15 -0.11 0.30
C VAL A 56 1.33 -1.41 -0.46
N ALA A 57 0.45 -2.36 -0.26
CA ALA A 57 0.54 -3.66 -0.91
C ALA A 57 -0.80 -4.13 -1.41
N LEU A 58 -0.78 -4.88 -2.49
CA LEU A 58 -1.93 -5.60 -3.01
C LEU A 58 -1.65 -7.07 -2.80
N GLU A 59 -2.53 -7.74 -2.08
CA GLU A 59 -2.41 -9.15 -1.73
C GLU A 59 -3.51 -9.96 -2.36
N GLY A 60 -3.19 -11.14 -2.85
CA GLY A 60 -4.19 -12.07 -3.33
C GLY A 60 -3.87 -13.43 -2.77
N THR A 61 -4.86 -14.09 -2.20
CA THR A 61 -4.74 -15.45 -1.65
C THR A 61 -3.57 -15.60 -0.66
N GLY A 62 -3.33 -14.55 0.12
CA GLY A 62 -2.30 -14.63 1.15
C GLY A 62 -0.91 -14.30 0.71
N GLU A 63 -0.70 -14.04 -0.58
CA GLU A 63 0.62 -13.64 -1.03
C GLU A 63 0.57 -12.24 -1.57
N VAL A 64 1.63 -11.49 -1.34
CA VAL A 64 1.74 -10.13 -1.83
C VAL A 64 2.03 -10.18 -3.32
N ILE A 65 1.11 -9.64 -4.11
CA ILE A 65 1.23 -9.63 -5.57
C ILE A 65 2.13 -8.50 -6.01
N VAL A 66 1.89 -7.31 -5.45
CA VAL A 66 2.67 -6.14 -5.78
C VAL A 66 2.70 -5.23 -4.56
N SER A 67 3.79 -4.53 -4.39
CA SER A 67 3.90 -3.61 -3.27
C SER A 67 4.75 -2.42 -3.67
N ALA A 68 4.56 -1.33 -2.94
CA ALA A 68 5.37 -0.14 -3.10
C ALA A 68 5.53 0.49 -1.72
N SER A 69 6.64 1.13 -1.51
CA SER A 69 6.87 1.81 -0.25
C SER A 69 7.44 3.18 -0.49
N THR A 70 7.28 4.06 0.49
CA THR A 70 7.92 5.35 0.50
C THR A 70 8.99 5.34 1.56
N TYR A 71 10.03 6.09 1.34
CA TYR A 71 11.14 6.15 2.27
C TYR A 71 11.58 7.59 2.44
N ILE A 72 11.67 8.00 3.68
CA ILE A 72 12.19 9.31 4.02
C ILE A 72 13.57 9.09 4.64
N ASP A 73 14.58 9.58 3.96
CA ASP A 73 15.95 9.48 4.46
C ASP A 73 16.19 10.69 5.34
N PRO A 74 16.26 10.53 6.66
CA PRO A 74 16.42 11.68 7.52
C PRO A 74 17.75 12.43 7.31
N ILE A 75 18.74 11.73 6.81
CA ILE A 75 20.01 12.40 6.55
C ILE A 75 19.93 13.26 5.32
N ARG A 76 19.30 12.73 4.27
CA ARG A 76 19.18 13.47 3.04
C ARG A 76 18.06 14.47 3.06
N GLY A 77 17.12 14.26 3.94
CA GLY A 77 15.97 15.14 4.08
C GLY A 77 16.29 16.44 4.78
N GLN A 78 17.49 16.64 5.10
CA GLN A 78 17.89 17.86 5.78
C GLN A 78 17.81 19.07 4.91
#